data_96a4fdfe42478cc8ecf6b9856f3f879e
#
_entry.id   96a4fdfe42478cc8ecf6b9856f3f879e
#
_cell.length_a   1.000
_cell.length_b   1.000
_cell.length_c   1.000
_cell.angle_alpha   90.00
_cell.angle_beta   90.00
_cell.angle_gamma   90.00
#
_symmetry.space_group_name_H-M   'P 1'
#
loop_
_entity.id
_entity.type
_entity.pdbx_description
1 polymer ?
#
loop_
_entity_poly.entity_id
_entity_poly.type
_entity_poly.pdbx_seq_one_letter_code
_entity_poly.pdbx_strand_id
1 'polypeptide(L)'
;MIYDICTDNYSAFQIFEKNKLKPRAYFIPFQDRKSSETVSLCDERYKSNLVKVLNGKWDFKYYPKFSDMPKRFDTSIVDFDEVNVPSMWQYTGYEKPYYINQNYPFGRKPPKIPTDDPVGLYKTIRNGKWTPLTVDNIYNSVGVYRKKIEISDIEKIFIISFLGCSSCLELYVNGSFHGYSEGSHNTAEFNITDKLGKGENEIVVVVHKWCNGTYLEAQDMFRSNGIFRDVLLFVHDKSYVYDYSVKTPYQNGRYSLEIKAKTVGDGKLYAELVDNGKVLAISEVDGEAQLTVGVVKEWNAETPYLYDLFFTLKDSSGTVIECIRQKVGFRHINIDGEIFKLNGRAIKIKGVNHHDTNPKTGYYMTPQDILKDLTLMKSHNVNGVRTSHYPPDPLLIQLCAELGLYVIDEADIETHGCNLWPIHNINKISNHLKWKEHYWDRVHRMYERDKNNASILMWSFGNESGGYKCQDYCYTNLKALCAEIPCHYEGVIHTRRQAYDVISEMYAEPEYLKKIRDGFSPWSNYPAVFQTLLKAYHVQFYPTDWLKGKGYAGKPYFLCEYAHAMGNSTGNLWGQWQAIYKYPNLQGGYIWDWVDQGLLQKDENGREYWAYGGDFGVDAPSDGNFLCNG
;
A
#
# COMPACT_ATOMS: atom_id res chain seq x y z
N MET A 1 19.80 24.50 14.76
CA MET A 1 20.86 23.94 13.87
C MET A 1 20.69 24.47 12.46
N ILE A 2 21.76 24.40 11.64
CA ILE A 2 21.69 24.85 10.24
C ILE A 2 21.75 23.64 9.32
N TYR A 3 20.86 23.60 8.34
CA TYR A 3 20.73 22.52 7.35
C TYR A 3 20.90 23.10 5.94
N ASP A 4 21.75 22.48 5.14
CA ASP A 4 21.80 22.74 3.70
C ASP A 4 20.78 21.81 3.01
N ILE A 5 19.67 22.38 2.54
CA ILE A 5 18.55 21.63 1.99
C ILE A 5 18.89 21.15 0.57
N CYS A 6 18.70 19.86 0.32
CA CYS A 6 18.79 19.28 -1.01
C CYS A 6 17.70 19.84 -1.93
N THR A 7 18.06 20.17 -3.16
CA THR A 7 17.13 20.83 -4.08
C THR A 7 16.67 19.95 -5.24
N ASP A 8 17.23 18.76 -5.39
CA ASP A 8 17.13 18.02 -6.65
C ASP A 8 16.55 16.61 -6.52
N ASN A 9 16.53 16.02 -5.31
CA ASN A 9 16.13 14.61 -5.14
C ASN A 9 14.71 14.35 -5.66
N TYR A 10 13.72 15.16 -5.27
CA TYR A 10 12.30 14.97 -5.63
C TYR A 10 12.04 15.02 -7.14
N SER A 11 12.92 15.62 -7.92
CA SER A 11 12.80 15.78 -9.39
C SER A 11 13.83 15.02 -10.21
N ALA A 12 14.83 14.43 -9.56
CA ALA A 12 15.87 13.63 -10.20
C ALA A 12 15.38 12.20 -10.44
N PHE A 13 14.88 11.92 -11.64
CA PHE A 13 14.22 10.68 -12.00
C PHE A 13 14.96 9.39 -11.64
N GLN A 14 16.28 9.42 -11.63
CA GLN A 14 17.10 8.24 -11.29
C GLN A 14 17.19 7.99 -9.79
N ILE A 15 16.68 8.93 -8.97
CA ILE A 15 16.79 8.91 -7.52
C ILE A 15 15.39 8.78 -6.93
N PHE A 16 15.02 7.57 -6.51
CA PHE A 16 13.79 7.32 -5.76
C PHE A 16 14.07 6.91 -4.30
N GLU A 17 15.34 6.68 -3.99
CA GLU A 17 15.82 6.45 -2.62
C GLU A 17 17.29 6.84 -2.46
N LYS A 18 17.68 7.28 -1.26
CA LYS A 18 19.07 7.42 -0.81
C LYS A 18 19.17 6.97 0.64
N ASN A 19 20.15 6.13 0.95
CA ASN A 19 20.44 5.60 2.29
C ASN A 19 19.23 4.94 2.98
N LYS A 20 18.16 4.67 2.24
CA LYS A 20 17.01 3.92 2.73
C LYS A 20 17.40 2.45 2.88
N LEU A 21 17.03 1.83 3.98
CA LEU A 21 17.29 0.42 4.22
C LEU A 21 16.51 -0.45 3.22
N LYS A 22 17.05 -1.64 2.96
CA LYS A 22 16.34 -2.65 2.16
C LYS A 22 15.03 -3.01 2.85
N PRO A 23 13.98 -3.30 2.08
CA PRO A 23 12.70 -3.70 2.67
C PRO A 23 12.84 -5.00 3.48
N ARG A 24 12.03 -5.10 4.52
CA ARG A 24 11.98 -6.23 5.44
C ARG A 24 10.56 -6.49 5.91
N ALA A 25 10.33 -7.64 6.55
CA ALA A 25 9.08 -7.95 7.21
C ALA A 25 8.75 -6.90 8.28
N TYR A 26 7.45 -6.54 8.36
CA TYR A 26 6.98 -5.70 9.45
C TYR A 26 6.82 -6.54 10.72
N PHE A 27 7.48 -6.12 11.77
CA PHE A 27 7.35 -6.67 13.10
C PHE A 27 7.77 -5.65 14.16
N ILE A 28 7.31 -5.87 15.38
CA ILE A 28 7.71 -5.12 16.57
C ILE A 28 8.56 -6.03 17.44
N PRO A 29 9.84 -5.67 17.68
CA PRO A 29 10.69 -6.42 18.60
C PRO A 29 10.35 -6.07 20.06
N PHE A 30 10.49 -7.05 20.95
CA PHE A 30 10.30 -6.91 22.39
C PHE A 30 11.55 -7.39 23.12
N GLN A 31 11.74 -6.93 24.35
CA GLN A 31 12.86 -7.33 25.19
C GLN A 31 12.76 -8.77 25.70
N ASP A 32 11.55 -9.33 25.78
CA ASP A 32 11.29 -10.69 26.23
C ASP A 32 9.95 -11.23 25.67
N ARG A 33 9.76 -12.54 25.82
CA ARG A 33 8.56 -13.24 25.37
C ARG A 33 7.30 -12.75 26.08
N LYS A 34 7.33 -12.57 27.40
CA LYS A 34 6.16 -12.19 28.19
C LYS A 34 5.59 -10.85 27.72
N SER A 35 6.45 -9.89 27.46
CA SER A 35 6.06 -8.59 26.91
C SER A 35 5.37 -8.73 25.56
N SER A 36 5.86 -9.60 24.67
CA SER A 36 5.27 -9.83 23.36
C SER A 36 3.92 -10.56 23.38
N GLU A 37 3.69 -11.41 24.40
CA GLU A 37 2.44 -12.19 24.53
C GLU A 37 1.26 -11.34 25.01
N THR A 38 1.51 -10.27 25.77
CA THR A 38 0.47 -9.47 26.43
C THR A 38 -0.02 -8.28 25.63
N VAL A 39 0.56 -8.03 24.47
CA VAL A 39 0.28 -6.84 23.66
C VAL A 39 -1.03 -6.98 22.87
N SER A 40 -1.92 -5.99 23.04
CA SER A 40 -3.06 -5.75 22.16
C SER A 40 -2.60 -5.04 20.89
N LEU A 41 -3.00 -5.55 19.70
CA LEU A 41 -2.65 -4.92 18.42
C LEU A 41 -3.21 -3.50 18.29
N CYS A 42 -4.41 -3.25 18.81
CA CYS A 42 -5.06 -1.95 18.67
C CYS A 42 -4.60 -0.91 19.71
N ASP A 43 -4.38 -1.34 20.95
CA ASP A 43 -4.17 -0.39 22.05
C ASP A 43 -2.71 -0.25 22.44
N GLU A 44 -1.90 -1.32 22.26
CA GLU A 44 -0.57 -1.40 22.83
C GLU A 44 0.50 -1.93 21.84
N ARG A 45 0.21 -1.93 20.51
CA ARG A 45 1.08 -2.58 19.50
C ARG A 45 2.55 -2.19 19.56
N TYR A 46 2.87 -1.04 20.12
CA TYR A 46 4.24 -0.53 20.27
C TYR A 46 4.74 -0.53 21.73
N LYS A 47 4.08 -1.23 22.64
CA LYS A 47 4.48 -1.29 24.04
C LYS A 47 5.71 -2.19 24.23
N SER A 48 6.82 -1.72 23.74
CA SER A 48 8.12 -2.38 23.77
C SER A 48 9.21 -1.39 24.22
N ASN A 49 10.18 -1.86 25.00
CA ASN A 49 11.35 -1.05 25.35
C ASN A 49 12.33 -0.87 24.18
N LEU A 50 12.15 -1.65 23.10
CA LEU A 50 12.99 -1.59 21.90
C LEU A 50 12.39 -0.66 20.83
N VAL A 51 11.25 0.00 21.11
CA VAL A 51 10.59 0.91 20.19
C VAL A 51 10.17 2.18 20.92
N LYS A 52 10.57 3.33 20.39
CA LYS A 52 10.05 4.64 20.78
C LYS A 52 9.11 5.13 19.70
N VAL A 53 7.86 5.43 20.07
CA VAL A 53 6.89 6.05 19.18
C VAL A 53 7.17 7.54 19.12
N LEU A 54 7.43 8.06 17.93
CA LEU A 54 7.71 9.49 17.72
C LEU A 54 6.47 10.29 17.31
N ASN A 55 5.29 9.68 17.34
CA ASN A 55 4.02 10.34 17.11
C ASN A 55 3.76 11.53 18.06
N GLY A 56 2.65 12.23 17.84
CA GLY A 56 2.22 13.37 18.65
C GLY A 56 2.78 14.68 18.10
N LYS A 57 3.13 15.60 18.97
CA LYS A 57 3.52 16.96 18.61
C LYS A 57 4.87 17.03 17.94
N TRP A 58 4.90 17.68 16.77
CA TRP A 58 6.10 18.03 16.02
C TRP A 58 6.06 19.52 15.72
N ASP A 59 7.21 20.18 15.76
CA ASP A 59 7.35 21.51 15.19
C ASP A 59 7.20 21.44 13.67
N PHE A 60 6.47 22.39 13.08
CA PHE A 60 6.11 22.36 11.66
C PHE A 60 6.24 23.74 11.03
N LYS A 61 6.80 23.78 9.81
CA LYS A 61 6.81 24.99 8.98
C LYS A 61 6.34 24.66 7.58
N TYR A 62 5.28 25.33 7.16
CA TYR A 62 4.73 25.19 5.82
C TYR A 62 5.25 26.28 4.90
N TYR A 63 5.65 25.87 3.70
CA TYR A 63 6.02 26.76 2.61
C TYR A 63 5.11 26.50 1.41
N PRO A 64 4.30 27.48 0.96
CA PRO A 64 3.41 27.33 -0.19
C PRO A 64 4.14 26.97 -1.49
N LYS A 65 5.38 27.40 -1.64
CA LYS A 65 6.27 27.10 -2.77
C LYS A 65 7.61 26.60 -2.26
N PHE A 66 8.22 25.68 -2.98
CA PHE A 66 9.55 25.21 -2.63
C PHE A 66 10.61 26.35 -2.63
N SER A 67 10.50 27.32 -3.58
CA SER A 67 11.40 28.48 -3.62
C SER A 67 11.30 29.41 -2.41
N ASP A 68 10.19 29.36 -1.67
CA ASP A 68 10.00 30.19 -0.47
C ASP A 68 10.80 29.64 0.73
N MET A 69 11.20 28.36 0.65
CA MET A 69 12.02 27.73 1.68
C MET A 69 13.50 28.12 1.50
N PRO A 70 14.18 28.64 2.54
CA PRO A 70 15.60 28.96 2.44
C PRO A 70 16.44 27.71 2.23
N LYS A 71 17.36 27.75 1.25
CA LYS A 71 18.30 26.63 0.98
C LYS A 71 19.18 26.33 2.19
N ARG A 72 19.53 27.36 2.95
CA ARG A 72 20.21 27.23 4.24
C ARG A 72 19.19 27.48 5.35
N PHE A 73 18.67 26.40 5.89
CA PHE A 73 17.58 26.39 6.85
C PHE A 73 18.10 26.34 8.27
N ASP A 74 17.88 27.41 9.05
CA ASP A 74 18.33 27.51 10.43
C ASP A 74 17.16 27.32 11.40
N THR A 75 17.07 26.14 12.03
CA THR A 75 16.00 25.80 12.97
C THR A 75 15.97 26.63 14.24
N SER A 76 17.02 27.41 14.55
CA SER A 76 17.06 28.26 15.74
C SER A 76 16.32 29.58 15.58
N ILE A 77 16.06 29.99 14.34
CA ILE A 77 15.40 31.28 14.02
C ILE A 77 14.06 31.11 13.34
N VAL A 78 13.69 29.90 12.92
CA VAL A 78 12.40 29.62 12.29
C VAL A 78 11.31 29.65 13.34
N ASP A 79 10.27 30.43 13.06
CA ASP A 79 9.03 30.42 13.82
C ASP A 79 8.19 29.20 13.35
N PHE A 80 8.24 28.13 14.14
CA PHE A 80 7.52 26.91 13.88
C PHE A 80 6.12 26.95 14.51
N ASP A 81 5.16 26.46 13.76
CA ASP A 81 3.87 26.01 14.29
C ASP A 81 4.03 24.63 14.94
N GLU A 82 2.97 24.12 15.55
CA GLU A 82 2.91 22.75 16.09
C GLU A 82 1.83 21.95 15.36
N VAL A 83 2.17 20.75 14.90
CA VAL A 83 1.21 19.81 14.31
C VAL A 83 1.32 18.44 14.98
N ASN A 84 0.21 17.68 14.95
CA ASN A 84 0.27 16.28 15.35
C ASN A 84 0.76 15.42 14.17
N VAL A 85 1.57 14.44 14.46
CA VAL A 85 1.96 13.34 13.56
C VAL A 85 1.42 12.04 14.17
N PRO A 86 0.71 11.20 13.45
CA PRO A 86 0.33 11.31 12.03
C PRO A 86 -0.69 12.40 11.74
N SER A 87 -0.54 13.11 10.63
CA SER A 87 -1.55 13.99 10.04
C SER A 87 -1.15 14.42 8.62
N MET A 88 -2.09 15.09 7.95
CA MET A 88 -1.84 15.69 6.64
C MET A 88 -2.16 17.17 6.70
N TRP A 89 -1.34 18.02 6.08
CA TRP A 89 -1.48 19.47 6.24
C TRP A 89 -2.76 20.06 5.65
N GLN A 90 -3.42 19.34 4.69
CA GLN A 90 -4.72 19.74 4.16
C GLN A 90 -5.84 19.65 5.21
N TYR A 91 -5.68 18.80 6.23
CA TYR A 91 -6.65 18.62 7.31
C TYR A 91 -6.29 19.39 8.58
N THR A 92 -5.14 20.08 8.57
CA THR A 92 -4.65 20.88 9.69
C THR A 92 -4.63 22.39 9.37
N GLY A 93 -5.21 22.80 8.23
CA GLY A 93 -5.47 24.20 7.90
C GLY A 93 -4.45 24.91 7.03
N TYR A 94 -3.40 24.24 6.56
CA TYR A 94 -2.36 24.86 5.72
C TYR A 94 -2.71 24.90 4.23
N GLU A 95 -3.44 23.92 3.75
CA GLU A 95 -4.00 23.86 2.40
C GLU A 95 -5.43 23.35 2.44
N LYS A 96 -6.19 23.62 1.39
CA LYS A 96 -7.49 22.98 1.20
C LYS A 96 -7.30 21.57 0.65
N PRO A 97 -8.11 20.58 1.06
CA PRO A 97 -8.23 19.32 0.36
C PRO A 97 -8.61 19.57 -1.10
N TYR A 98 -8.08 18.79 -2.01
CA TYR A 98 -8.46 18.89 -3.41
C TYR A 98 -8.61 17.49 -4.04
N TYR A 99 -9.62 17.39 -4.89
CA TYR A 99 -9.94 16.20 -5.64
C TYR A 99 -9.83 16.50 -7.14
N ILE A 100 -9.12 15.71 -7.86
CA ILE A 100 -8.88 15.91 -9.29
C ILE A 100 -9.12 14.63 -10.10
N ASN A 101 -9.87 13.67 -9.53
CA ASN A 101 -10.06 12.35 -10.11
C ASN A 101 -8.68 11.72 -10.41
N GLN A 102 -8.54 10.91 -11.44
CA GLN A 102 -7.26 10.30 -11.82
C GLN A 102 -6.27 11.27 -12.50
N ASN A 103 -6.52 12.58 -12.50
CA ASN A 103 -5.60 13.54 -13.12
C ASN A 103 -4.31 13.70 -12.32
N TYR A 104 -3.23 14.10 -13.01
CA TYR A 104 -2.08 14.66 -12.31
C TYR A 104 -2.33 16.13 -11.97
N PRO A 105 -1.87 16.60 -10.80
CA PRO A 105 -2.05 17.99 -10.38
C PRO A 105 -1.14 18.97 -11.16
N PHE A 106 -0.35 18.50 -12.09
CA PHE A 106 0.62 19.26 -12.87
C PHE A 106 0.66 18.80 -14.32
N GLY A 107 1.43 19.51 -15.17
CA GLY A 107 1.57 19.19 -16.59
C GLY A 107 2.09 17.76 -16.83
N ARG A 108 1.41 17.03 -17.70
CA ARG A 108 1.65 15.61 -17.97
C ARG A 108 2.88 15.36 -18.86
N LYS A 109 4.06 15.61 -18.35
CA LYS A 109 5.32 15.38 -19.06
C LYS A 109 6.26 14.47 -18.26
N PRO A 110 5.86 13.21 -17.96
CA PRO A 110 6.70 12.34 -17.14
C PRO A 110 8.10 12.18 -17.75
N PRO A 111 9.15 12.28 -16.94
CA PRO A 111 9.17 12.36 -15.48
C PRO A 111 9.30 13.80 -14.90
N LYS A 112 9.02 14.85 -15.67
CA LYS A 112 9.21 16.23 -15.21
C LYS A 112 8.22 16.61 -14.13
N ILE A 113 8.72 17.10 -13.01
CA ILE A 113 7.97 17.67 -11.90
C ILE A 113 8.15 19.18 -11.90
N PRO A 114 7.06 19.99 -11.79
CA PRO A 114 7.19 21.42 -11.62
C PRO A 114 7.78 21.75 -10.25
N THR A 115 8.59 22.81 -10.20
CA THR A 115 9.12 23.36 -8.94
C THR A 115 8.19 24.46 -8.42
N ASP A 116 8.18 25.61 -9.11
CA ASP A 116 7.48 26.82 -8.68
C ASP A 116 6.50 27.37 -9.73
N ASP A 117 6.43 26.75 -10.88
CA ASP A 117 5.44 27.14 -11.88
C ASP A 117 4.03 26.82 -11.35
N PRO A 118 3.07 27.72 -11.53
CA PRO A 118 1.68 27.40 -11.22
C PRO A 118 1.29 26.17 -12.03
N VAL A 119 0.62 25.27 -11.36
CA VAL A 119 0.24 23.98 -11.91
C VAL A 119 -0.53 24.19 -13.20
N GLY A 120 -0.08 23.51 -14.23
CA GLY A 120 -0.57 23.68 -15.57
C GLY A 120 -2.08 23.42 -15.67
N LEU A 121 -2.71 24.31 -16.41
CA LEU A 121 -4.12 24.30 -16.73
C LEU A 121 -4.54 22.95 -17.31
N TYR A 122 -5.38 22.23 -16.59
CA TYR A 122 -6.17 21.17 -17.19
C TYR A 122 -7.31 21.80 -17.98
N LYS A 123 -7.51 21.35 -19.19
CA LYS A 123 -8.71 21.69 -19.95
C LYS A 123 -9.72 20.56 -19.78
N THR A 124 -10.85 20.85 -19.23
CA THR A 124 -12.01 19.96 -19.20
C THR A 124 -13.09 20.45 -20.16
N ILE A 125 -13.97 19.58 -20.59
CA ILE A 125 -15.13 19.98 -21.40
C ILE A 125 -16.29 20.19 -20.42
N ARG A 126 -16.66 21.48 -20.19
CA ARG A 126 -17.90 21.84 -19.53
C ARG A 126 -18.86 22.44 -20.56
N ASN A 127 -20.09 21.93 -20.62
CA ASN A 127 -21.12 22.40 -21.54
C ASN A 127 -20.64 22.48 -23.01
N GLY A 128 -19.87 21.48 -23.46
CA GLY A 128 -19.34 21.42 -24.82
C GLY A 128 -18.19 22.40 -25.13
N LYS A 129 -17.69 23.14 -24.14
CA LYS A 129 -16.55 24.06 -24.29
C LYS A 129 -15.36 23.60 -23.46
N TRP A 130 -14.16 23.74 -24.03
CA TRP A 130 -12.91 23.56 -23.31
C TRP A 130 -12.76 24.66 -22.27
N THR A 131 -12.90 24.30 -21.00
CA THR A 131 -12.71 25.20 -19.87
C THR A 131 -11.40 24.84 -19.17
N PRO A 132 -10.53 25.82 -18.88
CA PRO A 132 -9.38 25.57 -18.03
C PRO A 132 -9.84 25.08 -16.67
N LEU A 133 -9.31 23.99 -16.17
CA LEU A 133 -9.33 23.65 -14.76
C LEU A 133 -8.24 24.51 -14.11
N THR A 134 -8.61 25.65 -13.62
CA THR A 134 -7.73 26.47 -12.78
C THR A 134 -7.82 25.95 -11.37
N VAL A 135 -6.89 25.08 -11.03
CA VAL A 135 -6.52 24.93 -9.62
C VAL A 135 -5.62 26.12 -9.34
N ASP A 136 -6.21 27.26 -9.05
CA ASP A 136 -5.47 28.50 -8.85
C ASP A 136 -4.51 28.33 -7.66
N ASN A 137 -3.25 28.65 -7.91
CA ASN A 137 -2.18 28.73 -6.90
C ASN A 137 -1.80 27.39 -6.22
N ILE A 138 -1.89 26.26 -6.88
CA ILE A 138 -1.28 25.02 -6.39
C ILE A 138 0.16 24.93 -6.92
N TYR A 139 1.10 25.00 -6.01
CA TYR A 139 2.52 24.85 -6.27
C TYR A 139 3.04 23.56 -5.62
N ASN A 140 4.28 23.21 -5.88
CA ASN A 140 4.98 22.18 -5.12
C ASN A 140 5.32 22.71 -3.73
N SER A 141 4.34 22.68 -2.83
CA SER A 141 4.51 23.12 -1.45
C SER A 141 5.38 22.14 -0.65
N VAL A 142 5.91 22.63 0.45
CA VAL A 142 6.82 21.87 1.31
C VAL A 142 6.42 22.01 2.77
N GLY A 143 6.35 20.88 3.47
CA GLY A 143 6.24 20.84 4.93
C GLY A 143 7.58 20.45 5.56
N VAL A 144 8.07 21.27 6.47
CA VAL A 144 9.29 20.99 7.24
C VAL A 144 8.88 20.62 8.66
N TYR A 145 9.13 19.37 9.03
CA TYR A 145 8.85 18.81 10.35
C TYR A 145 10.14 18.75 11.16
N ARG A 146 10.08 19.10 12.45
CA ARG A 146 11.19 18.97 13.37
C ARG A 146 10.77 18.21 14.63
N LYS A 147 11.60 17.26 15.05
CA LYS A 147 11.43 16.51 16.30
C LYS A 147 12.75 16.48 17.04
N LYS A 148 12.72 16.83 18.32
CA LYS A 148 13.84 16.64 19.24
C LYS A 148 13.67 15.32 19.98
N ILE A 149 14.75 14.55 20.08
CA ILE A 149 14.78 13.27 20.77
C ILE A 149 15.97 13.23 21.74
N GLU A 150 15.78 12.55 22.85
CA GLU A 150 16.82 12.34 23.86
C GLU A 150 17.42 10.94 23.70
N ILE A 151 18.74 10.85 23.57
CA ILE A 151 19.50 9.62 23.46
C ILE A 151 20.41 9.48 24.70
N SER A 152 20.15 8.47 25.50
CA SER A 152 20.91 8.19 26.72
C SER A 152 22.09 7.24 26.49
N ASP A 153 21.93 6.28 25.58
CA ASP A 153 22.91 5.23 25.28
C ASP A 153 23.22 5.21 23.77
N ILE A 154 24.43 5.63 23.41
CA ILE A 154 24.93 5.71 22.03
C ILE A 154 25.51 4.37 21.53
N GLU A 155 25.61 3.35 22.40
CA GLU A 155 26.09 2.02 22.00
C GLU A 155 25.02 1.17 21.30
N LYS A 156 23.77 1.65 21.29
CA LYS A 156 22.65 1.03 20.59
C LYS A 156 22.61 1.38 19.11
N ILE A 157 21.86 0.58 18.36
CA ILE A 157 21.55 0.82 16.95
C ILE A 157 20.18 1.49 16.86
N PHE A 158 20.10 2.59 16.11
CA PHE A 158 18.89 3.39 15.95
C PHE A 158 18.41 3.38 14.51
N ILE A 159 17.21 2.83 14.29
CA ILE A 159 16.56 2.81 12.98
C ILE A 159 15.26 3.60 13.09
N ILE A 160 15.17 4.73 12.35
CA ILE A 160 13.92 5.46 12.24
C ILE A 160 13.09 4.89 11.09
N SER A 161 11.80 4.69 11.33
CA SER A 161 10.84 4.13 10.39
C SER A 161 9.64 5.05 10.22
N PHE A 162 9.38 5.47 8.99
CA PHE A 162 8.17 6.18 8.60
C PHE A 162 7.25 5.17 7.89
N LEU A 163 6.10 4.87 8.46
CA LEU A 163 5.18 3.87 7.88
C LEU A 163 4.40 4.41 6.69
N GLY A 164 4.33 5.73 6.51
CA GLY A 164 3.71 6.38 5.36
C GLY A 164 3.95 7.89 5.37
N CYS A 165 4.38 8.43 4.23
CA CYS A 165 4.65 9.85 4.04
C CYS A 165 4.41 10.27 2.59
N SER A 166 3.48 11.17 2.33
CA SER A 166 3.10 11.62 0.99
C SER A 166 3.70 13.00 0.66
N SER A 167 4.35 13.17 -0.51
CA SER A 167 4.61 12.16 -1.54
C SER A 167 6.03 11.60 -1.44
N CYS A 168 6.97 12.35 -0.88
CA CYS A 168 8.34 11.93 -0.61
C CYS A 168 8.89 12.68 0.59
N LEU A 169 9.93 12.14 1.19
CA LEU A 169 10.61 12.74 2.33
C LEU A 169 12.12 12.82 2.14
N GLU A 170 12.71 13.88 2.64
CA GLU A 170 14.14 14.02 2.89
C GLU A 170 14.38 14.03 4.40
N LEU A 171 15.26 13.18 4.87
CA LEU A 171 15.64 13.06 6.27
C LEU A 171 16.95 13.75 6.54
N TYR A 172 16.96 14.59 7.57
CA TYR A 172 18.15 15.24 8.10
C TYR A 172 18.28 14.94 9.59
N VAL A 173 19.50 14.75 10.06
CA VAL A 173 19.80 14.48 11.48
C VAL A 173 20.97 15.36 11.89
N ASN A 174 20.82 16.13 12.97
CA ASN A 174 21.86 16.94 13.57
C ASN A 174 22.64 17.80 12.56
N GLY A 175 21.94 18.56 11.70
CA GLY A 175 22.54 19.48 10.74
C GLY A 175 22.97 18.85 9.41
N SER A 176 22.80 17.54 9.22
CA SER A 176 23.28 16.83 8.03
C SER A 176 22.17 16.11 7.28
N PHE A 177 22.20 16.18 5.93
CA PHE A 177 21.36 15.30 5.10
C PHE A 177 21.71 13.83 5.40
N HIS A 178 20.67 13.02 5.55
CA HIS A 178 20.83 11.59 5.82
C HIS A 178 20.24 10.70 4.73
N GLY A 179 18.99 10.95 4.30
CA GLY A 179 18.34 10.05 3.36
C GLY A 179 17.16 10.65 2.60
N TYR A 180 16.66 9.89 1.61
CA TYR A 180 15.53 10.24 0.77
C TYR A 180 14.69 9.01 0.45
N SER A 181 13.36 9.18 0.36
CA SER A 181 12.43 8.13 -0.04
C SER A 181 11.24 8.68 -0.81
N GLU A 182 10.86 8.01 -1.90
CA GLU A 182 9.58 8.13 -2.60
C GLU A 182 8.66 6.94 -2.28
N GLY A 183 7.38 7.07 -2.65
CA GLY A 183 6.35 6.05 -2.44
C GLY A 183 5.57 6.29 -1.16
N SER A 184 4.42 6.97 -1.29
CA SER A 184 3.65 7.49 -0.16
C SER A 184 3.24 6.44 0.86
N HIS A 185 2.83 5.26 0.40
CA HIS A 185 2.31 4.19 1.25
C HIS A 185 3.34 3.09 1.58
N ASN A 186 4.59 3.28 1.14
CA ASN A 186 5.67 2.35 1.45
C ASN A 186 6.44 2.79 2.69
N THR A 187 6.79 1.83 3.53
CA THR A 187 7.64 2.09 4.70
C THR A 187 9.03 2.55 4.28
N ALA A 188 9.49 3.63 4.87
CA ALA A 188 10.83 4.18 4.70
C ALA A 188 11.63 4.07 6.00
N GLU A 189 12.70 3.27 6.01
CA GLU A 189 13.57 3.05 7.17
C GLU A 189 14.98 3.54 6.91
N PHE A 190 15.58 4.16 7.94
CA PHE A 190 16.94 4.69 7.88
C PHE A 190 17.70 4.37 9.16
N ASN A 191 18.91 3.84 9.03
CA ASN A 191 19.81 3.68 10.16
C ASN A 191 20.50 5.01 10.43
N ILE A 192 20.15 5.66 11.52
CA ILE A 192 20.64 6.99 11.91
C ILE A 192 21.71 6.96 13.02
N THR A 193 22.18 5.76 13.39
CA THR A 193 23.06 5.53 14.53
C THR A 193 24.30 6.43 14.51
N ASP A 194 24.98 6.54 13.39
CA ASP A 194 26.21 7.32 13.21
C ASP A 194 26.01 8.85 13.24
N LYS A 195 24.76 9.30 13.23
CA LYS A 195 24.38 10.73 13.26
C LYS A 195 23.94 11.19 14.64
N LEU A 196 23.70 10.26 15.57
CA LEU A 196 23.21 10.57 16.90
C LEU A 196 24.36 10.78 17.91
N GLY A 197 24.18 11.77 18.77
CA GLY A 197 25.02 12.00 19.94
C GLY A 197 24.28 11.67 21.24
N LYS A 198 25.03 11.59 22.34
CA LYS A 198 24.42 11.49 23.67
C LYS A 198 23.74 12.81 24.04
N GLY A 199 22.54 12.75 24.59
CA GLY A 199 21.72 13.92 24.92
C GLY A 199 20.71 14.26 23.84
N GLU A 200 20.38 15.55 23.70
CA GLU A 200 19.40 16.03 22.73
C GLU A 200 19.93 15.92 21.30
N ASN A 201 19.10 15.35 20.42
CA ASN A 201 19.33 15.27 18.98
C ASN A 201 18.13 15.85 18.24
N GLU A 202 18.39 16.42 17.06
CA GLU A 202 17.38 17.04 16.22
C GLU A 202 17.20 16.27 14.92
N ILE A 203 15.96 15.85 14.67
CA ILE A 203 15.52 15.22 13.42
C ILE A 203 14.70 16.25 12.64
N VAL A 204 15.05 16.47 11.38
CA VAL A 204 14.28 17.32 10.46
C VAL A 204 13.87 16.49 9.25
N VAL A 205 12.59 16.56 8.91
CA VAL A 205 12.01 15.88 7.75
C VAL A 205 11.41 16.94 6.82
N VAL A 206 11.87 16.96 5.59
CA VAL A 206 11.35 17.84 4.54
C VAL A 206 10.46 16.99 3.63
N VAL A 207 9.18 17.32 3.60
CA VAL A 207 8.18 16.60 2.80
C VAL A 207 7.77 17.49 1.63
N HIS A 208 7.96 17.00 0.40
CA HIS A 208 7.52 17.68 -0.81
C HIS A 208 6.13 17.21 -1.21
N LYS A 209 5.30 18.13 -1.70
CA LYS A 209 3.96 17.83 -2.20
C LYS A 209 4.01 16.87 -3.38
N TRP A 210 4.96 17.06 -4.29
CA TRP A 210 5.15 16.24 -5.48
C TRP A 210 6.61 15.85 -5.68
N CYS A 211 6.78 14.64 -6.20
CA CYS A 211 8.05 14.08 -6.64
C CYS A 211 7.84 13.24 -7.90
N ASN A 212 8.91 12.65 -8.43
CA ASN A 212 8.79 11.75 -9.58
C ASN A 212 7.81 10.58 -9.32
N GLY A 213 7.79 10.08 -8.10
CA GLY A 213 6.86 9.03 -7.64
C GLY A 213 5.39 9.39 -7.78
N THR A 214 5.03 10.67 -7.74
CA THR A 214 3.65 11.14 -7.92
C THR A 214 3.04 10.72 -9.27
N TYR A 215 3.86 10.45 -10.29
CA TYR A 215 3.38 9.89 -11.55
C TYR A 215 2.89 8.44 -11.44
N LEU A 216 3.23 7.74 -10.38
CA LEU A 216 2.76 6.39 -10.06
C LEU A 216 1.62 6.38 -9.02
N GLU A 217 1.18 7.55 -8.57
CA GLU A 217 0.19 7.72 -7.52
C GLU A 217 -0.98 8.58 -8.03
N ALA A 218 -1.61 8.12 -9.13
CA ALA A 218 -2.74 8.80 -9.75
C ALA A 218 -4.09 8.22 -9.33
N GLN A 219 -4.17 7.64 -8.13
CA GLN A 219 -5.38 7.03 -7.59
C GLN A 219 -6.53 8.04 -7.55
N ASP A 220 -7.74 7.53 -7.77
CA ASP A 220 -8.97 8.32 -7.76
C ASP A 220 -9.44 8.59 -6.33
N MET A 221 -8.76 9.52 -5.67
CA MET A 221 -8.99 9.90 -4.27
C MET A 221 -8.56 11.34 -4.02
N PHE A 222 -8.91 11.91 -2.86
CA PHE A 222 -8.38 13.21 -2.43
C PHE A 222 -6.87 13.21 -2.46
N ARG A 223 -6.26 14.35 -2.86
CA ARG A 223 -4.80 14.51 -2.86
C ARG A 223 -4.37 15.20 -1.58
N SER A 224 -3.59 14.52 -0.79
CA SER A 224 -3.17 15.01 0.52
C SER A 224 -1.71 14.66 0.80
N ASN A 225 -1.07 15.45 1.66
CA ASN A 225 0.36 15.34 1.92
C ASN A 225 0.69 15.50 3.40
N GLY A 226 1.78 14.87 3.82
CA GLY A 226 2.26 14.89 5.19
C GLY A 226 2.77 13.54 5.66
N ILE A 227 3.14 13.46 6.91
CA ILE A 227 3.48 12.20 7.59
C ILE A 227 2.18 11.63 8.16
N PHE A 228 1.54 10.70 7.43
CA PHE A 228 0.18 10.27 7.71
C PHE A 228 0.06 8.90 8.38
N ARG A 229 1.18 8.20 8.60
CA ARG A 229 1.25 6.99 9.41
C ARG A 229 2.31 7.13 10.50
N ASP A 230 2.38 6.17 11.39
CA ASP A 230 3.25 6.20 12.56
C ASP A 230 4.72 6.40 12.20
N VAL A 231 5.43 7.10 13.09
CA VAL A 231 6.88 7.23 13.06
C VAL A 231 7.46 6.52 14.27
N LEU A 232 8.30 5.53 14.00
CA LEU A 232 8.90 4.67 15.02
C LEU A 232 10.42 4.85 15.04
N LEU A 233 11.01 4.81 16.23
CA LEU A 233 12.45 4.70 16.41
C LEU A 233 12.73 3.36 17.09
N PHE A 234 13.25 2.41 16.32
CA PHE A 234 13.75 1.15 16.81
C PHE A 234 15.08 1.35 17.50
N VAL A 235 15.25 0.73 18.68
CA VAL A 235 16.45 0.83 19.50
C VAL A 235 16.96 -0.58 19.76
N HIS A 236 17.88 -1.04 18.94
CA HIS A 236 18.42 -2.39 18.99
C HIS A 236 19.76 -2.45 19.73
N ASP A 237 20.11 -3.63 20.20
CA ASP A 237 21.46 -3.97 20.56
C ASP A 237 22.37 -4.09 19.32
N LYS A 238 23.66 -4.32 19.50
CA LYS A 238 24.61 -4.58 18.42
C LYS A 238 24.26 -5.86 17.63
N SER A 239 23.53 -6.78 18.27
CA SER A 239 22.92 -7.93 17.63
C SER A 239 21.39 -7.79 17.64
N TYR A 240 20.75 -7.94 16.48
CA TYR A 240 19.30 -7.85 16.33
C TYR A 240 18.82 -8.63 15.09
N VAL A 241 17.53 -8.94 15.03
CA VAL A 241 16.89 -9.54 13.84
C VAL A 241 16.61 -8.43 12.83
N TYR A 242 17.23 -8.54 11.66
CA TYR A 242 16.98 -7.59 10.58
C TYR A 242 15.72 -7.92 9.78
N ASP A 243 15.57 -9.20 9.38
CA ASP A 243 14.46 -9.67 8.56
C ASP A 243 14.23 -11.16 8.78
N TYR A 244 13.01 -11.61 8.50
CA TYR A 244 12.69 -13.03 8.42
C TYR A 244 11.54 -13.29 7.45
N SER A 245 11.47 -14.52 6.95
CA SER A 245 10.33 -15.05 6.21
C SER A 245 9.89 -16.38 6.79
N VAL A 246 8.57 -16.58 6.81
CA VAL A 246 7.93 -17.78 7.33
C VAL A 246 7.00 -18.34 6.26
N LYS A 247 7.27 -19.56 5.80
CA LYS A 247 6.45 -20.28 4.83
C LYS A 247 5.88 -21.54 5.45
N THR A 248 4.69 -21.92 5.01
CA THR A 248 3.97 -23.11 5.49
C THR A 248 3.72 -24.10 4.35
N PRO A 249 4.76 -24.67 3.74
CA PRO A 249 4.60 -25.58 2.61
C PRO A 249 3.75 -26.81 3.00
N TYR A 250 2.86 -27.21 2.08
CA TYR A 250 1.99 -28.36 2.22
C TYR A 250 2.36 -29.43 1.20
N GLN A 251 2.77 -30.59 1.69
CA GLN A 251 3.14 -31.72 0.86
C GLN A 251 2.63 -33.03 1.43
N ASN A 252 2.07 -33.89 0.58
CA ASN A 252 1.59 -35.21 0.98
C ASN A 252 0.66 -35.22 2.21
N GLY A 253 -0.22 -34.23 2.31
CA GLY A 253 -1.17 -34.14 3.41
C GLY A 253 -0.60 -33.58 4.72
N ARG A 254 0.62 -33.03 4.71
CA ARG A 254 1.29 -32.49 5.90
C ARG A 254 1.86 -31.12 5.65
N TYR A 255 1.84 -30.30 6.68
CA TYR A 255 2.54 -29.03 6.71
C TYR A 255 3.92 -29.15 7.33
N SER A 256 4.82 -28.34 6.87
CA SER A 256 6.06 -27.97 7.58
C SER A 256 6.10 -26.45 7.74
N LEU A 257 7.05 -25.98 8.54
CA LEU A 257 7.31 -24.55 8.69
C LEU A 257 8.74 -24.29 8.24
N GLU A 258 8.87 -23.50 7.19
CA GLU A 258 10.18 -23.05 6.67
C GLU A 258 10.43 -21.63 7.12
N ILE A 259 11.59 -21.41 7.72
CA ILE A 259 12.02 -20.10 8.23
C ILE A 259 13.31 -19.72 7.54
N LYS A 260 13.39 -18.49 7.05
CA LYS A 260 14.66 -17.85 6.72
C LYS A 260 14.77 -16.58 7.55
N ALA A 261 15.90 -16.34 8.16
CA ALA A 261 16.11 -15.16 8.98
C ALA A 261 17.48 -14.56 8.71
N LYS A 262 17.55 -13.23 8.84
CA LYS A 262 18.78 -12.46 8.73
C LYS A 262 18.98 -11.70 10.03
N THR A 263 20.03 -12.02 10.73
CA THR A 263 20.47 -11.30 11.94
C THR A 263 21.65 -10.38 11.63
N VAL A 264 21.84 -9.38 12.46
CA VAL A 264 23.03 -8.54 12.51
C VAL A 264 23.74 -8.84 13.82
N GLY A 265 25.09 -8.85 13.83
CA GLY A 265 25.90 -9.19 15.01
C GLY A 265 26.00 -10.71 15.25
N ASP A 266 26.48 -11.09 16.44
CA ASP A 266 26.88 -12.46 16.77
C ASP A 266 25.82 -13.22 17.60
N GLY A 267 24.59 -12.72 17.68
CA GLY A 267 23.50 -13.34 18.43
C GLY A 267 23.01 -14.65 17.80
N LYS A 268 22.57 -15.60 18.64
CA LYS A 268 21.94 -16.85 18.21
C LYS A 268 20.44 -16.74 18.23
N LEU A 269 19.79 -17.04 17.11
CA LEU A 269 18.36 -16.97 16.95
C LEU A 269 17.71 -18.35 17.14
N TYR A 270 16.62 -18.39 17.91
CA TYR A 270 15.79 -19.58 18.12
C TYR A 270 14.36 -19.27 17.67
N ALA A 271 13.71 -20.26 17.06
CA ALA A 271 12.30 -20.19 16.68
C ALA A 271 11.51 -21.27 17.42
N GLU A 272 10.41 -20.87 18.04
CA GLU A 272 9.51 -21.76 18.80
C GLU A 272 8.07 -21.59 18.35
N LEU A 273 7.49 -22.67 17.80
CA LEU A 273 6.06 -22.69 17.40
C LEU A 273 5.21 -23.16 18.57
N VAL A 274 4.19 -22.40 18.90
CA VAL A 274 3.34 -22.59 20.07
C VAL A 274 1.86 -22.62 19.71
N ASP A 275 1.10 -23.55 20.26
CA ASP A 275 -0.36 -23.62 20.19
C ASP A 275 -0.95 -23.52 21.59
N ASN A 276 -1.65 -22.43 21.90
CA ASN A 276 -2.30 -22.20 23.20
C ASN A 276 -1.37 -22.51 24.40
N GLY A 277 -0.14 -21.99 24.35
CA GLY A 277 0.87 -22.17 25.40
C GLY A 277 1.65 -23.50 25.34
N LYS A 278 1.28 -24.42 24.45
CA LYS A 278 2.00 -25.68 24.23
C LYS A 278 3.02 -25.54 23.10
N VAL A 279 4.28 -25.79 23.38
CA VAL A 279 5.34 -25.86 22.37
C VAL A 279 5.11 -27.06 21.45
N LEU A 280 5.01 -26.83 20.14
CA LEU A 280 4.87 -27.86 19.13
C LEU A 280 6.21 -28.22 18.48
N ALA A 281 7.05 -27.23 18.25
CA ALA A 281 8.36 -27.41 17.65
C ALA A 281 9.30 -26.27 18.07
N ILE A 282 10.60 -26.55 18.10
CA ILE A 282 11.65 -25.57 18.39
C ILE A 282 12.88 -25.89 17.53
N SER A 283 13.58 -24.86 17.08
CA SER A 283 14.84 -24.96 16.35
C SER A 283 15.72 -23.75 16.56
N GLU A 284 17.03 -23.94 16.53
CA GLU A 284 17.98 -22.85 16.25
C GLU A 284 17.84 -22.47 14.77
N VAL A 285 17.94 -21.17 14.46
CA VAL A 285 17.84 -20.62 13.10
C VAL A 285 19.18 -20.01 12.73
N ASP A 286 19.99 -20.78 12.03
CA ASP A 286 21.26 -20.31 11.47
C ASP A 286 21.07 -19.97 9.98
N GLY A 287 20.57 -18.74 9.74
CA GLY A 287 20.14 -18.28 8.43
C GLY A 287 18.81 -18.91 7.99
N GLU A 288 18.64 -20.22 8.15
CA GLU A 288 17.41 -20.94 7.82
C GLU A 288 17.13 -22.09 8.81
N ALA A 289 15.87 -22.46 8.92
CA ALA A 289 15.43 -23.62 9.68
C ALA A 289 14.15 -24.23 9.08
N GLN A 290 13.99 -25.54 9.25
CA GLN A 290 12.77 -26.25 8.91
C GLN A 290 12.24 -27.00 10.13
N LEU A 291 10.98 -26.72 10.50
CA LEU A 291 10.32 -27.40 11.60
C LEU A 291 9.26 -28.35 11.05
N THR A 292 9.34 -29.60 11.47
CA THR A 292 8.28 -30.57 11.23
C THR A 292 7.15 -30.29 12.20
N VAL A 293 5.96 -30.03 11.70
CA VAL A 293 4.75 -29.85 12.48
C VAL A 293 3.83 -31.05 12.32
N GLY A 294 3.15 -31.42 13.39
CA GLY A 294 2.18 -32.51 13.36
C GLY A 294 0.89 -32.15 12.63
N VAL A 295 -0.23 -32.64 13.13
CA VAL A 295 -1.54 -32.24 12.64
C VAL A 295 -1.83 -30.82 13.12
N VAL A 296 -2.14 -29.94 12.18
CA VAL A 296 -2.44 -28.52 12.43
C VAL A 296 -3.88 -28.20 12.06
N LYS A 297 -4.44 -27.16 12.69
CA LYS A 297 -5.68 -26.53 12.27
C LYS A 297 -5.35 -25.53 11.17
N GLU A 298 -6.05 -25.63 10.04
CA GLU A 298 -5.84 -24.76 8.90
C GLU A 298 -6.50 -23.39 9.11
N TRP A 299 -5.85 -22.36 8.62
CA TRP A 299 -6.39 -21.01 8.57
C TRP A 299 -7.27 -20.80 7.33
N ASN A 300 -8.45 -20.24 7.51
CA ASN A 300 -9.30 -19.70 6.45
C ASN A 300 -10.21 -18.61 7.03
N ALA A 301 -10.96 -17.88 6.18
CA ALA A 301 -11.79 -16.76 6.63
C ALA A 301 -12.92 -17.17 7.61
N GLU A 302 -13.40 -18.41 7.57
CA GLU A 302 -14.45 -18.89 8.48
C GLU A 302 -13.88 -19.41 9.81
N THR A 303 -12.67 -19.93 9.78
CA THR A 303 -11.96 -20.46 10.96
C THR A 303 -10.51 -19.96 10.94
N PRO A 304 -10.28 -18.70 11.34
CA PRO A 304 -8.98 -18.05 11.24
C PRO A 304 -8.03 -18.49 12.36
N TYR A 305 -7.63 -19.76 12.34
CA TYR A 305 -6.79 -20.32 13.39
C TYR A 305 -5.33 -19.92 13.21
N LEU A 306 -4.77 -19.27 14.21
CA LEU A 306 -3.40 -18.78 14.22
C LEU A 306 -2.59 -19.40 15.35
N TYR A 307 -1.37 -19.78 15.04
CA TYR A 307 -0.34 -20.21 15.97
C TYR A 307 0.58 -19.05 16.30
N ASP A 308 1.27 -19.13 17.44
CA ASP A 308 2.33 -18.19 17.79
C ASP A 308 3.70 -18.77 17.43
N LEU A 309 4.47 -18.05 16.65
CA LEU A 309 5.87 -18.32 16.40
C LEU A 309 6.69 -17.24 17.12
N PHE A 310 7.47 -17.67 18.10
CA PHE A 310 8.38 -16.78 18.81
C PHE A 310 9.79 -16.91 18.26
N PHE A 311 10.36 -15.81 17.84
CA PHE A 311 11.78 -15.69 17.60
C PHE A 311 12.45 -15.13 18.84
N THR A 312 13.48 -15.80 19.34
CA THR A 312 14.25 -15.36 20.52
C THR A 312 15.71 -15.25 20.15
N LEU A 313 16.23 -14.03 20.14
CA LEU A 313 17.63 -13.74 19.92
C LEU A 313 18.36 -13.66 21.25
N LYS A 314 19.46 -14.43 21.37
CA LYS A 314 20.32 -14.45 22.55
C LYS A 314 21.71 -13.96 22.20
N ASP A 315 22.32 -13.22 23.09
CA ASP A 315 23.73 -12.82 22.96
C ASP A 315 24.69 -14.00 23.23
N SER A 316 25.98 -13.74 23.17
CA SER A 316 27.05 -14.74 23.40
C SER A 316 27.04 -15.29 24.86
N SER A 317 26.44 -14.58 25.82
CA SER A 317 26.28 -15.04 27.21
C SER A 317 25.04 -15.94 27.40
N GLY A 318 24.16 -16.03 26.38
CA GLY A 318 22.87 -16.71 26.43
C GLY A 318 21.74 -15.85 26.96
N THR A 319 21.96 -14.55 27.18
CA THR A 319 20.93 -13.61 27.62
C THR A 319 20.02 -13.25 26.46
N VAL A 320 18.70 -13.24 26.67
CA VAL A 320 17.71 -12.80 25.69
C VAL A 320 17.85 -11.29 25.51
N ILE A 321 18.06 -10.87 24.26
CA ILE A 321 18.19 -9.46 23.88
C ILE A 321 17.03 -8.97 23.01
N GLU A 322 16.38 -9.87 22.27
CA GLU A 322 15.22 -9.55 21.44
C GLU A 322 14.28 -10.75 21.33
N CYS A 323 12.98 -10.48 21.35
CA CYS A 323 11.93 -11.45 21.10
C CYS A 323 10.92 -10.87 20.10
N ILE A 324 10.54 -11.66 19.10
CA ILE A 324 9.53 -11.28 18.12
C ILE A 324 8.43 -12.34 18.13
N ARG A 325 7.16 -11.90 18.14
CA ARG A 325 5.99 -12.77 18.01
C ARG A 325 5.39 -12.62 16.62
N GLN A 326 5.37 -13.72 15.88
CA GLN A 326 4.72 -13.81 14.56
C GLN A 326 3.50 -14.73 14.64
N LYS A 327 2.34 -14.24 14.22
CA LYS A 327 1.16 -15.09 14.02
C LYS A 327 1.30 -15.91 12.74
N VAL A 328 1.11 -17.21 12.83
CA VAL A 328 1.24 -18.16 11.71
C VAL A 328 -0.07 -18.88 11.46
N GLY A 329 -0.62 -18.74 10.27
CA GLY A 329 -1.76 -19.52 9.79
C GLY A 329 -1.32 -20.57 8.77
N PHE A 330 -1.56 -21.85 9.07
CA PHE A 330 -1.27 -22.92 8.13
C PHE A 330 -2.34 -22.97 7.06
N ARG A 331 -1.95 -22.73 5.84
CA ARG A 331 -2.82 -22.74 4.66
C ARG A 331 -2.03 -23.06 3.40
N HIS A 332 -2.71 -23.60 2.42
CA HIS A 332 -2.15 -23.73 1.08
C HIS A 332 -3.15 -23.22 0.02
N ILE A 333 -2.62 -22.50 -0.93
CA ILE A 333 -3.34 -21.95 -2.07
C ILE A 333 -2.94 -22.75 -3.30
N ASN A 334 -3.91 -23.17 -4.08
CA ASN A 334 -3.64 -23.73 -5.39
C ASN A 334 -4.72 -23.35 -6.41
N ILE A 335 -4.31 -23.25 -7.65
CA ILE A 335 -5.19 -23.07 -8.79
C ILE A 335 -5.28 -24.40 -9.51
N ASP A 336 -6.48 -24.99 -9.52
CA ASP A 336 -6.79 -26.25 -10.18
C ASP A 336 -7.61 -25.95 -11.43
N GLY A 337 -6.93 -25.85 -12.55
CA GLY A 337 -7.53 -25.36 -13.79
C GLY A 337 -8.08 -23.95 -13.63
N GLU A 338 -9.39 -23.82 -13.71
CA GLU A 338 -10.11 -22.54 -13.60
C GLU A 338 -10.59 -22.22 -12.18
N ILE A 339 -10.25 -23.03 -11.19
CA ILE A 339 -10.79 -22.93 -9.85
C ILE A 339 -9.71 -22.54 -8.87
N PHE A 340 -9.94 -21.45 -8.16
CA PHE A 340 -9.11 -21.04 -7.04
C PHE A 340 -9.49 -21.84 -5.78
N LYS A 341 -8.52 -22.49 -5.19
CA LYS A 341 -8.71 -23.31 -4.00
C LYS A 341 -7.84 -22.83 -2.84
N LEU A 342 -8.44 -22.87 -1.66
CA LEU A 342 -7.74 -22.71 -0.39
C LEU A 342 -7.94 -23.99 0.43
N ASN A 343 -6.85 -24.58 0.91
CA ASN A 343 -6.88 -25.84 1.68
C ASN A 343 -7.63 -26.96 0.93
N GLY A 344 -7.42 -27.04 -0.39
CA GLY A 344 -8.06 -28.01 -1.28
C GLY A 344 -9.53 -27.73 -1.60
N ARG A 345 -10.16 -26.68 -1.04
CA ARG A 345 -11.58 -26.35 -1.24
C ARG A 345 -11.71 -25.11 -2.13
N ALA A 346 -12.64 -25.16 -3.09
CA ALA A 346 -13.00 -24.00 -3.88
C ALA A 346 -13.62 -22.92 -2.97
N ILE A 347 -13.21 -21.68 -3.17
CA ILE A 347 -13.74 -20.54 -2.42
C ILE A 347 -14.49 -19.58 -3.32
N LYS A 348 -15.40 -18.80 -2.74
CA LYS A 348 -16.03 -17.63 -3.36
C LYS A 348 -15.68 -16.39 -2.55
N ILE A 349 -15.19 -15.36 -3.21
CA ILE A 349 -14.78 -14.11 -2.60
C ILE A 349 -15.96 -13.15 -2.59
N LYS A 350 -16.42 -12.79 -1.41
CA LYS A 350 -17.43 -11.75 -1.14
C LYS A 350 -16.67 -10.56 -0.56
N GLY A 351 -15.99 -9.84 -1.44
CA GLY A 351 -15.03 -8.83 -1.05
C GLY A 351 -15.55 -7.41 -1.21
N VAL A 352 -14.80 -6.49 -0.62
CA VAL A 352 -14.94 -5.04 -0.80
C VAL A 352 -13.57 -4.44 -1.08
N ASN A 353 -13.56 -3.37 -1.86
CA ASN A 353 -12.40 -2.50 -1.99
C ASN A 353 -12.35 -1.57 -0.78
N HIS A 354 -11.18 -1.28 -0.27
CA HIS A 354 -11.00 -0.47 0.92
C HIS A 354 -9.91 0.57 0.72
N HIS A 355 -10.28 1.85 0.79
CA HIS A 355 -9.35 2.96 0.96
C HIS A 355 -9.09 3.21 2.45
N ASP A 356 -7.83 3.50 2.83
CA ASP A 356 -7.53 4.08 4.13
C ASP A 356 -8.08 5.52 4.13
N THR A 357 -9.29 5.70 4.65
CA THR A 357 -9.94 7.01 4.68
C THR A 357 -10.77 7.20 5.95
N ASN A 358 -10.61 8.37 6.54
CA ASN A 358 -11.41 8.82 7.67
C ASN A 358 -11.96 10.23 7.34
N PRO A 359 -13.24 10.50 7.55
CA PRO A 359 -13.86 11.77 7.15
C PRO A 359 -13.31 13.02 7.86
N LYS A 360 -12.53 12.86 8.92
CA LYS A 360 -11.95 13.98 9.69
C LYS A 360 -10.44 14.10 9.50
N THR A 361 -9.77 12.99 9.24
CA THR A 361 -8.29 12.91 9.24
C THR A 361 -7.68 12.48 7.90
N GLY A 362 -8.52 12.25 6.88
CA GLY A 362 -8.05 11.82 5.55
C GLY A 362 -7.43 10.42 5.59
N TYR A 363 -6.22 10.25 5.09
CA TYR A 363 -5.54 8.94 5.02
C TYR A 363 -5.11 8.38 6.39
N TYR A 364 -5.09 9.19 7.42
CA TYR A 364 -4.78 8.71 8.76
C TYR A 364 -6.01 8.05 9.37
N MET A 365 -5.93 6.75 9.58
CA MET A 365 -6.90 5.95 10.32
C MET A 365 -6.33 5.53 11.67
N THR A 366 -7.13 5.68 12.72
CA THR A 366 -6.74 5.14 14.03
C THR A 366 -6.88 3.61 14.04
N PRO A 367 -6.19 2.90 14.95
CA PRO A 367 -6.40 1.47 15.13
C PRO A 367 -7.85 1.06 15.35
N GLN A 368 -8.62 1.91 16.03
CA GLN A 368 -10.04 1.70 16.29
C GLN A 368 -10.90 1.88 15.03
N ASP A 369 -10.55 2.82 14.13
CA ASP A 369 -11.22 2.97 12.85
C ASP A 369 -11.04 1.70 12.00
N ILE A 370 -9.81 1.22 11.90
CA ILE A 370 -9.48 -0.01 11.16
C ILE A 370 -10.24 -1.22 11.74
N LEU A 371 -10.20 -1.39 13.06
CA LEU A 371 -10.91 -2.49 13.73
C LEU A 371 -12.43 -2.42 13.52
N LYS A 372 -13.00 -1.21 13.57
CA LYS A 372 -14.43 -0.97 13.31
C LYS A 372 -14.81 -1.42 11.90
N ASP A 373 -14.07 -0.99 10.88
CA ASP A 373 -14.33 -1.35 9.49
C ASP A 373 -14.29 -2.86 9.30
N LEU A 374 -13.21 -3.52 9.73
CA LEU A 374 -13.05 -4.96 9.55
C LEU A 374 -14.11 -5.77 10.33
N THR A 375 -14.51 -5.30 11.51
CA THR A 375 -15.57 -5.93 12.31
C THR A 375 -16.93 -5.81 11.62
N LEU A 376 -17.24 -4.63 11.07
CA LEU A 376 -18.45 -4.42 10.29
C LEU A 376 -18.47 -5.29 9.03
N MET A 377 -17.36 -5.38 8.30
CA MET A 377 -17.23 -6.27 7.15
C MET A 377 -17.58 -7.71 7.53
N LYS A 378 -17.01 -8.24 8.60
CA LYS A 378 -17.30 -9.59 9.08
C LYS A 378 -18.77 -9.78 9.47
N SER A 379 -19.37 -8.82 10.16
CA SER A 379 -20.78 -8.89 10.58
C SER A 379 -21.75 -8.90 9.40
N HIS A 380 -21.32 -8.45 8.21
CA HIS A 380 -22.08 -8.43 6.97
C HIS A 380 -21.64 -9.52 5.96
N ASN A 381 -20.97 -10.58 6.44
CA ASN A 381 -20.53 -11.71 5.62
C ASN A 381 -19.54 -11.35 4.49
N VAL A 382 -18.84 -10.24 4.61
CA VAL A 382 -17.67 -9.96 3.77
C VAL A 382 -16.54 -10.89 4.22
N ASN A 383 -15.87 -11.53 3.28
CA ASN A 383 -14.74 -12.43 3.57
C ASN A 383 -13.43 -12.02 2.90
N GLY A 384 -13.42 -10.88 2.19
CA GLY A 384 -12.22 -10.42 1.50
C GLY A 384 -12.13 -8.90 1.39
N VAL A 385 -10.90 -8.38 1.42
CA VAL A 385 -10.55 -6.97 1.23
C VAL A 385 -9.51 -6.87 0.13
N ARG A 386 -9.74 -5.98 -0.85
CA ARG A 386 -8.70 -5.49 -1.75
C ARG A 386 -8.24 -4.15 -1.24
N THR A 387 -6.94 -4.02 -0.98
CA THR A 387 -6.35 -2.79 -0.46
C THR A 387 -6.17 -1.79 -1.61
N SER A 388 -7.24 -1.15 -1.99
CA SER A 388 -7.28 -0.22 -3.12
C SER A 388 -6.76 1.17 -2.72
N HIS A 389 -5.71 1.70 -3.37
CA HIS A 389 -4.87 1.03 -4.36
C HIS A 389 -3.41 1.15 -3.93
N TYR A 390 -3.09 0.67 -2.75
CA TYR A 390 -1.78 0.80 -2.09
C TYR A 390 -1.70 -0.14 -0.87
N PRO A 391 -0.50 -0.45 -0.38
CA PRO A 391 -0.33 -1.19 0.86
C PRO A 391 -0.91 -0.38 2.04
N PRO A 392 -1.86 -0.94 2.83
CA PRO A 392 -2.54 -0.22 3.91
C PRO A 392 -1.63 -0.09 5.15
N ASP A 393 -2.15 0.47 6.25
CA ASP A 393 -1.47 0.34 7.55
C ASP A 393 -1.23 -1.15 7.84
N PRO A 394 -0.02 -1.56 8.27
CA PRO A 394 0.28 -2.96 8.57
C PRO A 394 -0.70 -3.61 9.55
N LEU A 395 -1.31 -2.81 10.43
CA LEU A 395 -2.33 -3.28 11.37
C LEU A 395 -3.55 -3.88 10.66
N LEU A 396 -3.99 -3.29 9.54
CA LEU A 396 -5.13 -3.80 8.78
C LEU A 396 -4.88 -5.25 8.34
N ILE A 397 -3.69 -5.52 7.78
CA ILE A 397 -3.31 -6.86 7.32
C ILE A 397 -3.25 -7.85 8.49
N GLN A 398 -2.70 -7.43 9.63
CA GLN A 398 -2.63 -8.26 10.84
C GLN A 398 -4.03 -8.59 11.38
N LEU A 399 -4.91 -7.60 11.48
CA LEU A 399 -6.29 -7.80 11.92
C LEU A 399 -7.11 -8.65 10.93
N CYS A 400 -6.86 -8.53 9.62
CA CYS A 400 -7.46 -9.44 8.64
C CYS A 400 -7.11 -10.90 8.90
N ALA A 401 -5.88 -11.19 9.32
CA ALA A 401 -5.50 -12.56 9.69
C ALA A 401 -6.20 -13.04 10.97
N GLU A 402 -6.36 -12.18 11.97
CA GLU A 402 -7.04 -12.53 13.23
C GLU A 402 -8.57 -12.68 13.06
N LEU A 403 -9.19 -11.77 12.31
CA LEU A 403 -10.65 -11.77 12.10
C LEU A 403 -11.11 -12.73 10.99
N GLY A 404 -10.19 -13.21 10.15
CA GLY A 404 -10.52 -14.09 9.04
C GLY A 404 -11.06 -13.33 7.84
N LEU A 405 -10.24 -12.50 7.23
CA LEU A 405 -10.50 -11.83 5.96
C LEU A 405 -9.38 -12.14 4.97
N TYR A 406 -9.74 -12.51 3.75
CA TYR A 406 -8.78 -12.69 2.67
C TYR A 406 -8.32 -11.33 2.16
N VAL A 407 -7.05 -11.17 1.87
CA VAL A 407 -6.50 -9.91 1.39
C VAL A 407 -5.91 -10.07 -0.01
N ILE A 408 -6.30 -9.16 -0.93
CA ILE A 408 -5.46 -8.81 -2.07
C ILE A 408 -4.68 -7.58 -1.65
N ASP A 409 -3.38 -7.75 -1.44
CA ASP A 409 -2.50 -6.64 -1.10
C ASP A 409 -1.97 -6.01 -2.39
N GLU A 410 -2.20 -4.69 -2.56
CA GLU A 410 -1.97 -4.00 -3.81
C GLU A 410 -0.84 -2.98 -3.70
N ALA A 411 0.05 -3.00 -4.68
CA ALA A 411 1.16 -2.07 -4.75
C ALA A 411 0.69 -0.64 -5.10
N ASP A 412 1.34 0.34 -4.50
CA ASP A 412 1.08 1.78 -4.69
C ASP A 412 1.48 2.24 -6.11
N ILE A 413 0.73 1.77 -7.11
CA ILE A 413 0.98 2.01 -8.53
C ILE A 413 -0.33 2.29 -9.25
N GLU A 414 -0.49 3.54 -9.69
CA GLU A 414 -1.54 3.93 -10.64
C GLU A 414 -1.05 5.04 -11.57
N THR A 415 -1.21 4.82 -12.88
CA THR A 415 -0.81 5.80 -13.91
C THR A 415 -1.96 6.22 -14.82
N HIS A 416 -3.20 6.12 -14.32
CA HIS A 416 -4.43 6.40 -15.06
C HIS A 416 -4.43 7.80 -15.68
N GLY A 417 -3.83 8.78 -15.01
CA GLY A 417 -3.66 10.14 -15.53
C GLY A 417 -2.97 10.23 -16.90
N CYS A 418 -2.23 9.20 -17.30
CA CYS A 418 -1.66 9.12 -18.65
C CYS A 418 -2.70 8.84 -19.74
N ASN A 419 -3.89 8.33 -19.40
CA ASN A 419 -4.96 8.07 -20.35
C ASN A 419 -5.68 9.34 -20.81
N LEU A 420 -5.51 10.44 -20.10
CA LEU A 420 -6.22 11.68 -20.33
C LEU A 420 -5.50 12.58 -21.35
N TRP A 421 -6.26 13.51 -21.95
CA TRP A 421 -5.68 14.51 -22.86
C TRP A 421 -4.61 15.34 -22.15
N PRO A 422 -3.48 15.71 -22.77
CA PRO A 422 -3.08 15.49 -24.17
C PRO A 422 -2.35 14.16 -24.44
N ILE A 423 -2.10 13.31 -23.45
CA ILE A 423 -1.27 12.12 -23.65
C ILE A 423 -2.05 11.01 -24.34
N HIS A 424 -3.28 10.75 -23.91
CA HIS A 424 -4.15 9.66 -24.39
C HIS A 424 -3.43 8.31 -24.55
N ASN A 425 -2.51 8.01 -23.62
CA ASN A 425 -1.74 6.78 -23.67
C ASN A 425 -1.44 6.28 -22.25
N ILE A 426 -2.34 5.49 -21.69
CA ILE A 426 -2.19 4.87 -20.37
C ILE A 426 -0.91 4.03 -20.27
N ASN A 427 -0.41 3.52 -21.38
CA ASN A 427 0.81 2.70 -21.42
C ASN A 427 2.10 3.53 -21.41
N LYS A 428 2.01 4.84 -21.37
CA LYS A 428 3.18 5.72 -21.55
C LYS A 428 4.26 5.48 -20.52
N ILE A 429 3.88 5.23 -19.27
CA ILE A 429 4.82 4.93 -18.18
C ILE A 429 5.08 3.43 -18.12
N SER A 430 4.04 2.63 -18.01
CA SER A 430 4.10 1.18 -17.77
C SER A 430 4.80 0.38 -18.87
N ASN A 431 4.78 0.86 -20.11
CA ASN A 431 5.53 0.24 -21.23
C ASN A 431 6.95 0.80 -21.42
N HIS A 432 7.35 1.77 -20.61
CA HIS A 432 8.67 2.38 -20.72
C HIS A 432 9.61 1.81 -19.65
N LEU A 433 10.47 0.88 -20.04
CA LEU A 433 11.34 0.13 -19.12
C LEU A 433 12.27 0.97 -18.22
N LYS A 434 12.44 2.26 -18.49
CA LYS A 434 13.15 3.12 -17.55
C LYS A 434 12.45 3.26 -16.20
N TRP A 435 11.14 2.99 -16.14
CA TRP A 435 10.34 3.02 -14.91
C TRP A 435 10.32 1.70 -14.15
N LYS A 436 10.89 0.63 -14.68
CA LYS A 436 10.78 -0.73 -14.13
C LYS A 436 11.26 -0.84 -12.68
N GLU A 437 12.32 -0.10 -12.31
CA GLU A 437 12.86 -0.13 -10.94
C GLU A 437 11.93 0.62 -9.96
N HIS A 438 11.29 1.70 -10.38
CA HIS A 438 10.26 2.39 -9.59
C HIS A 438 9.05 1.49 -9.32
N TYR A 439 8.62 0.71 -10.33
CA TYR A 439 7.55 -0.29 -10.18
C TYR A 439 7.97 -1.40 -9.23
N TRP A 440 9.19 -1.92 -9.44
CA TRP A 440 9.70 -3.01 -8.62
C TRP A 440 9.91 -2.63 -7.17
N ASP A 441 10.43 -1.46 -6.87
CA ASP A 441 10.59 -0.97 -5.49
C ASP A 441 9.25 -1.00 -4.75
N ARG A 442 8.16 -0.54 -5.39
CA ARG A 442 6.82 -0.52 -4.79
C ARG A 442 6.27 -1.93 -4.54
N VAL A 443 6.34 -2.80 -5.53
CA VAL A 443 5.90 -4.21 -5.40
C VAL A 443 6.77 -4.97 -4.39
N HIS A 444 8.06 -4.78 -4.44
CA HIS A 444 9.00 -5.48 -3.56
C HIS A 444 8.84 -5.06 -2.10
N ARG A 445 8.65 -3.75 -1.84
CA ARG A 445 8.43 -3.26 -0.47
C ARG A 445 7.10 -3.73 0.11
N MET A 446 6.04 -3.74 -0.67
CA MET A 446 4.77 -4.35 -0.27
C MET A 446 4.97 -5.82 0.12
N TYR A 447 5.54 -6.62 -0.78
CA TYR A 447 5.79 -8.04 -0.54
C TYR A 447 6.65 -8.28 0.71
N GLU A 448 7.78 -7.64 0.82
CA GLU A 448 8.71 -7.85 1.94
C GLU A 448 8.07 -7.47 3.28
N ARG A 449 7.29 -6.39 3.31
CA ARG A 449 6.58 -5.93 4.51
C ARG A 449 5.58 -6.97 5.03
N ASP A 450 4.77 -7.54 4.11
CA ASP A 450 3.59 -8.33 4.47
C ASP A 450 3.71 -9.84 4.20
N LYS A 451 4.85 -10.30 3.69
CA LYS A 451 5.12 -11.69 3.25
C LYS A 451 4.80 -12.79 4.26
N ASN A 452 4.78 -12.46 5.56
CA ASN A 452 4.55 -13.43 6.64
C ASN A 452 3.08 -13.51 7.10
N ASN A 453 2.18 -12.75 6.44
CA ASN A 453 0.80 -12.67 6.89
C ASN A 453 -0.11 -13.72 6.26
N ALA A 454 -0.85 -14.45 7.09
CA ALA A 454 -1.72 -15.54 6.64
C ALA A 454 -2.93 -15.06 5.82
N SER A 455 -3.36 -13.80 5.96
CA SER A 455 -4.52 -13.26 5.24
C SER A 455 -4.27 -13.03 3.74
N ILE A 456 -3.01 -12.86 3.32
CA ILE A 456 -2.66 -12.54 1.93
C ILE A 456 -3.04 -13.70 1.01
N LEU A 457 -4.04 -13.48 0.17
CA LEU A 457 -4.53 -14.45 -0.81
C LEU A 457 -3.88 -14.26 -2.18
N MET A 458 -3.61 -13.03 -2.55
CA MET A 458 -2.99 -12.62 -3.82
C MET A 458 -2.16 -11.35 -3.63
N TRP A 459 -1.12 -11.21 -4.44
CA TRP A 459 -0.35 -9.99 -4.61
C TRP A 459 -0.82 -9.25 -5.86
N SER A 460 -1.06 -7.95 -5.77
CA SER A 460 -1.51 -7.12 -6.88
C SER A 460 -0.46 -6.07 -7.29
N PHE A 461 -0.28 -5.90 -8.60
CA PHE A 461 0.73 -5.00 -9.18
C PHE A 461 0.20 -3.59 -9.47
N GLY A 462 -0.83 -3.18 -8.75
CA GLY A 462 -1.42 -1.85 -8.85
C GLY A 462 -2.70 -1.81 -9.65
N ASN A 463 -3.19 -0.60 -9.86
CA ASN A 463 -4.46 -0.28 -10.48
C ASN A 463 -4.24 0.54 -11.76
N GLU A 464 -5.21 0.55 -12.65
CA GLU A 464 -5.41 1.42 -13.82
C GLU A 464 -4.14 2.06 -14.43
N SER A 465 -3.14 1.22 -14.66
CA SER A 465 -1.84 1.65 -15.20
C SER A 465 -1.62 1.22 -16.65
N GLY A 466 -2.61 0.58 -17.27
CA GLY A 466 -2.48 -0.04 -18.58
C GLY A 466 -1.35 -1.06 -18.59
N GLY A 467 -0.41 -0.90 -19.49
CA GLY A 467 0.90 -1.44 -19.34
C GLY A 467 1.11 -2.81 -19.83
N TYR A 468 2.28 -3.27 -19.69
CA TYR A 468 2.66 -4.68 -19.52
C TYR A 468 4.14 -4.84 -19.19
N LYS A 469 5.03 -3.97 -19.68
CA LYS A 469 6.48 -4.22 -19.56
C LYS A 469 6.98 -4.11 -18.13
N CYS A 470 6.54 -3.10 -17.40
CA CYS A 470 6.94 -2.91 -16.00
C CYS A 470 6.23 -3.92 -15.09
N GLN A 471 4.95 -4.20 -15.35
CA GLN A 471 4.21 -5.23 -14.61
C GLN A 471 4.76 -6.63 -14.87
N ASP A 472 5.11 -6.97 -16.13
CA ASP A 472 5.77 -8.26 -16.46
C ASP A 472 7.12 -8.41 -15.74
N TYR A 473 7.87 -7.30 -15.61
CA TYR A 473 9.10 -7.29 -14.83
C TYR A 473 8.82 -7.58 -13.35
N CYS A 474 7.82 -6.93 -12.78
CA CYS A 474 7.40 -7.18 -11.39
C CYS A 474 6.93 -8.63 -11.20
N TYR A 475 6.09 -9.15 -12.10
CA TYR A 475 5.61 -10.53 -12.04
C TYR A 475 6.77 -11.53 -12.04
N THR A 476 7.72 -11.36 -12.95
CA THR A 476 8.88 -12.27 -13.05
C THR A 476 9.70 -12.27 -11.78
N ASN A 477 9.98 -11.09 -11.21
CA ASN A 477 10.79 -10.98 -10.00
C ASN A 477 10.04 -11.47 -8.75
N LEU A 478 8.75 -11.14 -8.62
CA LEU A 478 7.97 -11.57 -7.46
C LEU A 478 7.74 -13.09 -7.45
N LYS A 479 7.48 -13.70 -8.62
CA LYS A 479 7.36 -15.19 -8.72
C LYS A 479 8.67 -15.92 -8.41
N ALA A 480 9.81 -15.27 -8.57
CA ALA A 480 11.10 -15.83 -8.14
C ALA A 480 11.25 -15.82 -6.60
N LEU A 481 10.59 -14.90 -5.89
CA LEU A 481 10.60 -14.81 -4.43
C LEU A 481 9.47 -15.65 -3.79
N CYS A 482 8.28 -15.62 -4.42
CA CYS A 482 7.05 -16.20 -3.90
C CYS A 482 6.26 -16.86 -5.04
N ALA A 483 6.57 -18.12 -5.33
CA ALA A 483 5.87 -18.87 -6.37
C ALA A 483 4.48 -19.35 -5.93
N GLU A 484 4.30 -19.52 -4.62
CA GLU A 484 3.14 -20.18 -4.00
C GLU A 484 1.90 -19.31 -3.89
N ILE A 485 2.05 -17.98 -3.81
CA ILE A 485 0.92 -17.05 -3.75
C ILE A 485 0.66 -16.48 -5.15
N PRO A 486 -0.59 -16.55 -5.64
CA PRO A 486 -0.97 -16.01 -6.94
C PRO A 486 -0.75 -14.51 -7.04
N CYS A 487 -0.46 -14.08 -8.27
CA CYS A 487 -0.30 -12.69 -8.62
C CYS A 487 -1.49 -12.20 -9.46
N HIS A 488 -1.92 -10.99 -9.17
CA HIS A 488 -3.02 -10.28 -9.80
C HIS A 488 -2.55 -8.94 -10.37
N TYR A 489 -3.23 -8.47 -11.38
CA TYR A 489 -3.22 -7.11 -11.87
C TYR A 489 -4.55 -6.84 -12.58
N GLU A 490 -5.25 -5.74 -12.25
CA GLU A 490 -6.58 -5.45 -12.80
C GLU A 490 -6.55 -5.34 -14.33
N GLY A 491 -5.53 -4.65 -14.85
CA GLY A 491 -5.32 -4.47 -16.29
C GLY A 491 -4.70 -5.68 -17.00
N VAL A 492 -4.84 -6.89 -16.47
CA VAL A 492 -4.23 -8.12 -17.03
C VAL A 492 -4.58 -8.36 -18.49
N ILE A 493 -5.78 -7.98 -18.92
CA ILE A 493 -6.22 -8.05 -20.32
C ILE A 493 -5.38 -7.17 -21.24
N HIS A 494 -4.69 -6.22 -20.67
CA HIS A 494 -3.85 -5.25 -21.37
C HIS A 494 -2.40 -5.72 -21.48
N THR A 495 -2.03 -6.78 -20.80
CA THR A 495 -0.68 -7.34 -20.87
C THR A 495 -0.51 -8.23 -22.10
N ARG A 496 0.69 -8.31 -22.65
CA ARG A 496 0.99 -9.23 -23.76
C ARG A 496 1.24 -10.66 -23.29
N ARG A 497 1.39 -10.86 -21.99
CA ARG A 497 1.56 -12.19 -21.39
C ARG A 497 0.24 -12.62 -20.79
N GLN A 498 -0.15 -13.86 -21.06
CA GLN A 498 -1.17 -14.60 -20.29
C GLN A 498 -0.56 -15.11 -18.97
N ALA A 499 0.33 -14.34 -18.37
CA ALA A 499 1.26 -14.84 -17.37
C ALA A 499 0.73 -14.71 -15.94
N TYR A 500 -0.25 -13.85 -15.70
CA TYR A 500 -0.81 -13.74 -14.36
C TYR A 500 -1.64 -14.96 -13.99
N ASP A 501 -1.70 -15.25 -12.70
CA ASP A 501 -2.25 -16.51 -12.20
C ASP A 501 -3.79 -16.51 -12.25
N VAL A 502 -4.40 -15.33 -12.17
CA VAL A 502 -5.85 -15.09 -12.18
C VAL A 502 -6.21 -14.00 -13.17
N ILE A 503 -7.45 -14.00 -13.63
CA ILE A 503 -7.99 -12.97 -14.52
C ILE A 503 -8.99 -12.12 -13.75
N SER A 504 -8.95 -10.81 -13.96
CA SER A 504 -9.92 -9.89 -13.39
C SER A 504 -10.36 -8.83 -14.40
N GLU A 505 -11.51 -8.26 -14.12
CA GLU A 505 -12.05 -7.08 -14.81
C GLU A 505 -12.86 -6.25 -13.83
N MET A 506 -13.17 -5.01 -14.24
CA MET A 506 -14.04 -4.09 -13.52
C MET A 506 -15.43 -4.08 -14.15
N TYR A 507 -16.47 -3.99 -13.30
CA TYR A 507 -17.84 -3.65 -13.66
C TYR A 507 -18.50 -4.52 -14.74
N ALA A 508 -18.12 -5.79 -14.86
CA ALA A 508 -18.70 -6.70 -15.82
C ALA A 508 -20.18 -6.98 -15.52
N GLU A 509 -21.03 -6.87 -16.55
CA GLU A 509 -22.45 -7.14 -16.49
C GLU A 509 -22.75 -8.65 -16.31
N PRO A 510 -23.87 -9.06 -15.66
CA PRO A 510 -24.21 -10.47 -15.45
C PRO A 510 -24.26 -11.29 -16.74
N GLU A 511 -24.77 -10.73 -17.83
CA GLU A 511 -24.82 -11.41 -19.12
C GLU A 511 -23.42 -11.60 -19.72
N TYR A 512 -22.50 -10.70 -19.42
CA TYR A 512 -21.11 -10.82 -19.82
C TYR A 512 -20.38 -11.90 -19.01
N LEU A 513 -20.62 -11.98 -17.70
CA LEU A 513 -20.08 -13.05 -16.84
C LEU A 513 -20.47 -14.46 -17.34
N LYS A 514 -21.68 -14.62 -17.88
CA LYS A 514 -22.12 -15.87 -18.50
C LYS A 514 -21.29 -16.24 -19.74
N LYS A 515 -20.84 -15.24 -20.51
CA LYS A 515 -20.02 -15.45 -21.70
C LYS A 515 -18.56 -15.77 -21.35
N ILE A 516 -18.02 -15.19 -20.29
CA ILE A 516 -16.65 -15.45 -19.81
C ILE A 516 -16.45 -16.93 -19.53
N ARG A 517 -17.45 -17.61 -18.98
CA ARG A 517 -17.42 -19.06 -18.81
C ARG A 517 -16.96 -19.81 -20.06
N ASP A 518 -17.39 -19.36 -21.22
CA ASP A 518 -17.12 -20.01 -22.51
C ASP A 518 -15.80 -19.56 -23.14
N GLY A 519 -14.93 -18.85 -22.39
CA GLY A 519 -13.68 -18.33 -22.88
C GLY A 519 -13.82 -17.10 -23.79
N PHE A 520 -14.97 -16.44 -23.72
CA PHE A 520 -15.25 -15.25 -24.51
C PHE A 520 -14.48 -14.04 -23.98
N SER A 521 -13.84 -13.32 -24.90
CA SER A 521 -13.30 -12.00 -24.63
C SER A 521 -14.18 -10.91 -25.27
N PRO A 522 -14.49 -9.81 -24.59
CA PRO A 522 -15.31 -8.73 -25.13
C PRO A 522 -14.78 -8.18 -26.46
N TRP A 523 -13.49 -8.28 -26.64
CA TRP A 523 -12.78 -7.76 -27.81
C TRP A 523 -12.94 -8.63 -29.06
N SER A 524 -13.39 -9.86 -28.94
CA SER A 524 -13.60 -10.77 -30.07
C SER A 524 -14.76 -10.34 -30.99
N ASN A 525 -15.62 -9.43 -30.54
CA ASN A 525 -16.81 -8.99 -31.27
C ASN A 525 -16.58 -7.77 -32.17
N TYR A 526 -15.44 -7.08 -32.05
CA TYR A 526 -15.18 -5.91 -32.89
C TYR A 526 -14.58 -6.34 -34.23
N PRO A 527 -15.11 -5.84 -35.36
CA PRO A 527 -14.50 -6.09 -36.67
C PRO A 527 -13.03 -5.66 -36.71
N ALA A 528 -12.18 -6.45 -37.37
CA ALA A 528 -10.75 -6.18 -37.48
C ALA A 528 -10.40 -4.77 -37.98
N VAL A 529 -11.21 -4.22 -38.85
CA VAL A 529 -11.08 -2.84 -39.36
C VAL A 529 -11.26 -1.81 -38.23
N PHE A 530 -12.25 -2.01 -37.38
CA PHE A 530 -12.52 -1.11 -36.25
C PHE A 530 -11.41 -1.17 -35.21
N GLN A 531 -10.88 -2.37 -34.94
CA GLN A 531 -9.71 -2.56 -34.06
C GLN A 531 -8.45 -1.85 -34.60
N THR A 532 -8.26 -1.87 -35.93
CA THR A 532 -7.15 -1.17 -36.60
C THR A 532 -7.28 0.35 -36.51
N LEU A 533 -8.50 0.88 -36.72
CA LEU A 533 -8.79 2.31 -36.56
C LEU A 533 -8.55 2.79 -35.14
N LEU A 534 -8.99 2.03 -34.13
CA LEU A 534 -8.80 2.37 -32.72
C LEU A 534 -7.32 2.34 -32.32
N LYS A 535 -6.53 1.42 -32.90
CA LYS A 535 -5.06 1.43 -32.78
C LYS A 535 -4.43 2.71 -33.32
N ALA A 536 -4.89 3.18 -34.46
CA ALA A 536 -4.36 4.38 -35.11
C ALA A 536 -4.63 5.66 -34.29
N TYR A 537 -5.71 5.70 -33.52
CA TYR A 537 -6.07 6.81 -32.64
C TYR A 537 -5.56 6.69 -31.22
N HIS A 538 -4.64 5.74 -30.94
CA HIS A 538 -4.12 5.48 -29.58
C HIS A 538 -5.18 5.20 -28.52
N VAL A 539 -6.39 4.86 -28.93
CA VAL A 539 -7.41 4.35 -28.03
C VAL A 539 -6.93 2.98 -27.53
N GLN A 540 -7.17 2.67 -26.26
CA GLN A 540 -6.70 1.47 -25.56
C GLN A 540 -7.25 0.17 -26.15
N PHE A 541 -6.83 -0.17 -27.36
CA PHE A 541 -7.18 -1.44 -27.97
C PHE A 541 -5.92 -2.26 -28.17
N TYR A 542 -5.94 -3.42 -27.58
CA TYR A 542 -4.85 -4.38 -27.61
C TYR A 542 -4.98 -5.29 -28.82
N PRO A 543 -3.87 -5.80 -29.34
CA PRO A 543 -3.93 -6.76 -30.44
C PRO A 543 -4.77 -7.97 -30.02
N THR A 544 -5.89 -8.13 -30.65
CA THR A 544 -6.88 -9.20 -30.38
C THR A 544 -6.43 -10.59 -30.79
N ASP A 545 -5.28 -10.71 -31.44
CA ASP A 545 -4.80 -12.00 -31.95
C ASP A 545 -4.47 -12.99 -30.83
N TRP A 546 -4.13 -12.50 -29.65
CA TRP A 546 -3.91 -13.34 -28.47
C TRP A 546 -5.17 -13.50 -27.61
N LEU A 547 -6.16 -12.63 -27.78
CA LEU A 547 -7.47 -12.72 -27.12
C LEU A 547 -8.41 -13.70 -27.85
N LYS A 548 -8.09 -14.09 -29.07
CA LYS A 548 -8.89 -15.06 -29.83
C LYS A 548 -8.87 -16.44 -29.15
N GLY A 549 -9.81 -16.63 -28.24
CA GLY A 549 -10.21 -17.92 -27.73
C GLY A 549 -9.37 -18.54 -26.63
N LYS A 550 -8.39 -17.83 -26.03
CA LYS A 550 -7.56 -18.38 -24.96
C LYS A 550 -7.30 -17.45 -23.76
N GLY A 551 -7.72 -16.20 -23.80
CA GLY A 551 -7.36 -15.20 -22.79
C GLY A 551 -7.85 -15.55 -21.38
N TYR A 552 -9.07 -16.04 -21.26
CA TYR A 552 -9.72 -16.38 -19.98
C TYR A 552 -9.83 -17.90 -19.74
N ALA A 553 -9.71 -18.69 -20.78
CA ALA A 553 -9.84 -20.13 -20.67
C ALA A 553 -8.71 -20.73 -19.82
N GLY A 554 -9.09 -21.54 -18.83
CA GLY A 554 -8.15 -22.27 -17.98
C GLY A 554 -7.63 -21.48 -16.78
N LYS A 555 -8.23 -20.32 -16.44
CA LYS A 555 -7.85 -19.53 -15.26
C LYS A 555 -9.08 -19.11 -14.43
N PRO A 556 -8.91 -18.95 -13.11
CA PRO A 556 -9.94 -18.34 -12.26
C PRO A 556 -10.20 -16.90 -12.68
N TYR A 557 -11.45 -16.48 -12.60
CA TYR A 557 -11.86 -15.12 -12.90
C TYR A 557 -12.61 -14.50 -11.72
N PHE A 558 -12.35 -13.22 -11.44
CA PHE A 558 -13.09 -12.44 -10.46
C PHE A 558 -13.24 -10.98 -10.88
N LEU A 559 -14.19 -10.28 -10.27
CA LEU A 559 -14.38 -8.85 -10.43
C LEU A 559 -13.53 -8.12 -9.41
N CYS A 560 -12.43 -7.46 -9.82
CA CYS A 560 -11.66 -6.67 -8.88
C CYS A 560 -12.43 -5.42 -8.42
N GLU A 561 -13.39 -4.95 -9.24
CA GLU A 561 -14.36 -3.93 -8.89
C GLU A 561 -15.71 -4.22 -9.53
N TYR A 562 -16.79 -4.04 -8.77
CA TYR A 562 -18.15 -4.13 -9.28
C TYR A 562 -19.13 -3.41 -8.36
N ALA A 563 -20.36 -3.23 -8.81
CA ALA A 563 -21.45 -2.60 -8.04
C ALA A 563 -21.06 -1.22 -7.51
N HIS A 564 -20.42 -0.39 -8.37
CA HIS A 564 -19.95 0.95 -8.01
C HIS A 564 -21.07 1.79 -7.40
N ALA A 565 -20.86 2.27 -6.17
CA ALA A 565 -21.85 3.01 -5.40
C ALA A 565 -21.90 4.51 -5.74
N MET A 566 -21.75 4.87 -7.01
CA MET A 566 -21.82 6.25 -7.48
C MET A 566 -23.20 6.57 -8.05
N GLY A 567 -23.88 7.58 -7.52
CA GLY A 567 -25.24 7.92 -7.90
C GLY A 567 -26.21 6.78 -7.64
N ASN A 568 -26.90 6.29 -8.66
CA ASN A 568 -27.87 5.18 -8.57
C ASN A 568 -27.35 3.91 -9.26
N SER A 569 -26.09 3.55 -9.04
CA SER A 569 -25.39 2.55 -9.85
C SER A 569 -25.19 1.18 -9.20
N THR A 570 -25.49 0.98 -7.92
CA THR A 570 -25.34 -0.30 -7.19
C THR A 570 -26.36 -1.38 -7.55
N GLY A 571 -27.04 -1.26 -8.68
CA GLY A 571 -28.08 -2.20 -9.09
C GLY A 571 -27.56 -3.57 -9.52
N ASN A 572 -28.49 -4.57 -9.51
CA ASN A 572 -28.29 -5.91 -10.06
C ASN A 572 -27.21 -6.78 -9.39
N LEU A 573 -26.85 -6.51 -8.13
CA LEU A 573 -25.95 -7.36 -7.35
C LEU A 573 -26.42 -8.83 -7.31
N TRP A 574 -27.72 -9.03 -7.21
CA TRP A 574 -28.33 -10.36 -7.27
C TRP A 574 -28.01 -11.10 -8.58
N GLY A 575 -28.20 -10.44 -9.73
CA GLY A 575 -27.93 -11.05 -11.03
C GLY A 575 -26.47 -11.45 -11.21
N GLN A 576 -25.54 -10.65 -10.72
CA GLN A 576 -24.10 -10.97 -10.71
C GLN A 576 -23.82 -12.21 -9.87
N TRP A 577 -24.36 -12.28 -8.65
CA TRP A 577 -24.13 -13.42 -7.77
C TRP A 577 -24.84 -14.70 -8.23
N GLN A 578 -25.96 -14.61 -8.95
CA GLN A 578 -26.55 -15.78 -9.63
C GLN A 578 -25.56 -16.38 -10.65
N ALA A 579 -24.88 -15.55 -11.41
CA ALA A 579 -23.84 -16.02 -12.34
C ALA A 579 -22.62 -16.59 -11.60
N ILE A 580 -22.14 -15.88 -10.58
CA ILE A 580 -20.96 -16.28 -9.80
C ILE A 580 -21.18 -17.64 -9.11
N TYR A 581 -22.34 -17.89 -8.52
CA TYR A 581 -22.62 -19.19 -7.92
C TYR A 581 -22.83 -20.31 -8.94
N LYS A 582 -23.38 -19.96 -10.10
CA LYS A 582 -23.66 -20.94 -11.15
C LYS A 582 -22.39 -21.48 -11.81
N TYR A 583 -21.38 -20.64 -11.97
CA TYR A 583 -20.18 -20.97 -12.74
C TYR A 583 -18.94 -21.11 -11.84
N PRO A 584 -18.31 -22.31 -11.80
CA PRO A 584 -17.21 -22.59 -10.89
C PRO A 584 -15.98 -21.67 -11.08
N ASN A 585 -15.68 -21.27 -12.31
CA ASN A 585 -14.55 -20.40 -12.65
C ASN A 585 -14.71 -18.93 -12.22
N LEU A 586 -15.94 -18.50 -11.92
CA LEU A 586 -16.19 -17.17 -11.38
C LEU A 586 -15.99 -17.18 -9.87
N GLN A 587 -14.92 -16.59 -9.39
CA GLN A 587 -14.51 -16.70 -7.98
C GLN A 587 -15.21 -15.69 -7.05
N GLY A 588 -15.92 -14.70 -7.58
CA GLY A 588 -16.57 -13.63 -6.81
C GLY A 588 -16.09 -12.26 -7.23
N GLY A 589 -15.98 -11.34 -6.29
CA GLY A 589 -15.49 -9.98 -6.58
C GLY A 589 -15.43 -9.09 -5.35
N TYR A 590 -14.99 -7.85 -5.59
CA TYR A 590 -14.82 -6.81 -4.60
C TYR A 590 -15.69 -5.61 -4.97
N ILE A 591 -16.67 -5.28 -4.13
CA ILE A 591 -17.57 -4.13 -4.32
C ILE A 591 -16.73 -2.84 -4.29
N TRP A 592 -17.00 -1.92 -5.19
CA TRP A 592 -16.47 -0.59 -5.16
C TRP A 592 -17.47 0.37 -4.51
N ASP A 593 -17.17 0.88 -3.36
CA ASP A 593 -16.15 0.52 -2.40
C ASP A 593 -16.76 0.40 -0.99
N TRP A 594 -15.93 0.22 0.03
CA TRP A 594 -16.41 -0.02 1.40
C TRP A 594 -17.15 1.18 1.96
N VAL A 595 -16.53 2.37 1.90
CA VAL A 595 -17.12 3.65 2.29
C VAL A 595 -16.68 4.72 1.30
N ASP A 596 -17.52 5.74 1.07
CA ASP A 596 -17.12 6.88 0.27
C ASP A 596 -16.06 7.74 0.99
N GLN A 597 -15.40 8.61 0.24
CA GLN A 597 -14.29 9.43 0.74
C GLN A 597 -14.73 10.85 1.09
N GLY A 598 -16.02 11.09 1.36
CA GLY A 598 -16.54 12.39 1.76
C GLY A 598 -15.88 12.89 3.06
N LEU A 599 -15.55 14.16 3.11
CA LEU A 599 -14.93 14.80 4.27
C LEU A 599 -15.99 15.53 5.11
N LEU A 600 -15.97 15.30 6.42
CA LEU A 600 -16.91 15.95 7.32
C LEU A 600 -16.54 17.43 7.48
N GLN A 601 -17.44 18.31 7.08
CA GLN A 601 -17.32 19.76 7.18
C GLN A 601 -18.51 20.36 7.92
N LYS A 602 -18.40 21.64 8.27
CA LYS A 602 -19.49 22.42 8.85
C LYS A 602 -19.78 23.63 7.97
N ASP A 603 -21.08 23.90 7.73
CA ASP A 603 -21.50 25.09 7.03
C ASP A 603 -21.38 26.35 7.96
N GLU A 604 -21.69 27.51 7.43
CA GLU A 604 -21.67 28.78 8.16
C GLU A 604 -22.62 28.83 9.38
N ASN A 605 -23.60 27.93 9.44
CA ASN A 605 -24.53 27.78 10.55
C ASN A 605 -24.10 26.67 11.53
N GLY A 606 -22.93 26.07 11.33
CA GLY A 606 -22.39 25.00 12.17
C GLY A 606 -23.02 23.62 11.92
N ARG A 607 -23.84 23.42 10.86
CA ARG A 607 -24.40 22.13 10.51
C ARG A 607 -23.37 21.29 9.80
N GLU A 608 -23.27 20.04 10.20
CA GLU A 608 -22.37 19.05 9.58
C GLU A 608 -22.91 18.61 8.21
N TYR A 609 -22.00 18.48 7.25
CA TYR A 609 -22.27 17.94 5.91
C TYR A 609 -21.04 17.23 5.36
N TRP A 610 -21.28 16.35 4.39
CA TRP A 610 -20.21 15.64 3.68
C TRP A 610 -19.76 16.49 2.50
N ALA A 611 -18.48 16.85 2.50
CA ALA A 611 -17.86 17.67 1.47
C ALA A 611 -17.09 16.84 0.47
N TYR A 612 -17.18 17.20 -0.78
CA TYR A 612 -16.47 16.61 -1.90
C TYR A 612 -15.64 17.68 -2.63
N GLY A 613 -14.89 17.29 -3.66
CA GLY A 613 -13.89 18.16 -4.29
C GLY A 613 -14.33 19.59 -4.57
N GLY A 614 -15.52 19.78 -5.18
CA GLY A 614 -16.07 21.10 -5.51
C GLY A 614 -16.40 21.98 -4.30
N ASP A 615 -16.68 21.39 -3.14
CA ASP A 615 -17.04 22.13 -1.92
C ASP A 615 -15.83 22.88 -1.32
N PHE A 616 -14.62 22.51 -1.71
CA PHE A 616 -13.41 23.18 -1.27
C PHE A 616 -13.02 24.40 -2.14
N GLY A 617 -13.89 24.80 -3.07
CA GLY A 617 -13.70 25.98 -3.90
C GLY A 617 -12.61 25.84 -4.96
N VAL A 618 -12.25 24.64 -5.28
CA VAL A 618 -11.41 24.29 -6.42
C VAL A 618 -12.35 24.10 -7.61
N ASP A 619 -12.07 24.74 -8.75
CA ASP A 619 -12.84 24.54 -9.98
C ASP A 619 -12.50 23.16 -10.61
N ALA A 620 -12.40 22.16 -9.75
CA ALA A 620 -12.16 20.76 -10.06
C ALA A 620 -13.48 20.03 -10.26
N PRO A 621 -13.50 18.91 -10.96
CA PRO A 621 -14.66 18.04 -10.93
C PRO A 621 -14.92 17.70 -9.47
N SER A 622 -16.11 18.10 -9.03
CA SER A 622 -16.57 17.68 -7.74
C SER A 622 -17.04 16.31 -7.90
N ASP A 623 -16.50 15.29 -8.09
CA ASP A 623 -17.19 14.00 -8.19
C ASP A 623 -18.04 13.68 -6.95
N GLY A 624 -18.83 14.64 -6.57
CA GLY A 624 -19.92 14.55 -5.63
C GLY A 624 -20.96 13.53 -6.08
N ASN A 625 -20.47 12.47 -6.71
CA ASN A 625 -21.27 11.40 -7.26
C ASN A 625 -21.20 10.13 -6.42
N PHE A 626 -20.32 10.08 -5.44
CA PHE A 626 -20.31 8.98 -4.51
C PHE A 626 -21.52 9.12 -3.58
N LEU A 627 -22.30 8.06 -3.48
CA LEU A 627 -23.25 7.92 -2.42
C LEU A 627 -22.47 7.74 -1.12
N CYS A 628 -22.87 8.47 -0.10
CA CYS A 628 -22.31 8.28 1.23
C CYS A 628 -22.71 6.90 1.75
N ASN A 629 -21.77 6.00 1.86
CA ASN A 629 -22.00 4.61 2.28
C ASN A 629 -21.63 4.37 3.75
N GLY A 630 -20.93 5.30 4.34
CA GLY A 630 -20.36 5.18 5.68
C GLY A 630 -21.27 5.53 6.84
#